data_c87235aa486f9322ea1d73cf7fc25b74
#
_entry.id   c87235aa486f9322ea1d73cf7fc25b74
#
_cell.length_a   1.000
_cell.length_b   1.000
_cell.length_c   1.000
_cell.angle_alpha   90.00
_cell.angle_beta   90.00
_cell.angle_gamma   90.00
#
_symmetry.space_group_name_H-M   'P 1'
#
loop_
_entity.id
_entity.type
_entity.pdbx_description
1 polymer ?
#
loop_
_entity_poly.entity_id
_entity_poly.type
_entity_poly.pdbx_seq_one_letter_code
_entity_poly.pdbx_strand_id
1 'polypeptide(L)'
;MCIRDSHSTKKISTLLTRYVIGADGAKSNVARNTIKDAHKIPYVIAYHEIIEAPRETSEYNPDRCDVIYNGDISPDFYGWVFPHGKSASVGMGTGLNSVNLKKATSALRTQAGLDKCSTIRKEGAPIPLKPLERWDNGDNVVLAGDAAGVVAPSSGEGIYYAMIGGKYAADAVEKCLLNGHSKYLTLARRNFMKEHKAVFQVLGAMQNAYYRSDDRRERFVTLCKDIDVQRITFESYMHKKLSRSRPIAHLKIMFKNIAHLTGMVKAT
;
A
#
# COMPACT_ATOMS: atom_id res chain seq x y z
N MET A 1 17.90 -2.13 25.21
CA MET A 1 17.12 -1.15 26.02
C MET A 1 16.14 -0.46 25.10
N CYS A 2 14.87 -0.44 25.42
CA CYS A 2 13.83 0.24 24.64
C CYS A 2 13.27 1.40 25.49
N ILE A 3 13.16 2.57 24.91
CA ILE A 3 12.57 3.75 25.55
C ILE A 3 11.20 3.97 24.92
N ARG A 4 10.16 3.98 25.73
CA ARG A 4 8.80 4.34 25.32
C ARG A 4 8.46 5.73 25.85
N ASP A 5 8.11 6.62 24.92
CA ASP A 5 7.55 7.92 25.25
C ASP A 5 6.02 7.84 25.23
N SER A 6 5.36 8.42 26.23
CA SER A 6 3.90 8.56 26.28
C SER A 6 3.53 9.99 25.95
N HIS A 7 2.93 10.21 24.77
CA HIS A 7 2.46 11.52 24.33
C HIS A 7 1.41 12.13 25.26
N SER A 8 0.62 11.32 25.97
CA SER A 8 -0.43 11.79 26.88
C SER A 8 0.12 12.25 28.23
N THR A 9 1.20 11.64 28.72
CA THR A 9 1.72 11.90 30.08
C THR A 9 3.11 12.55 30.08
N LYS A 10 3.77 12.66 28.91
CA LYS A 10 5.19 13.05 28.75
C LYS A 10 6.15 12.23 29.64
N LYS A 11 5.72 11.05 30.08
CA LYS A 11 6.52 10.17 30.92
C LYS A 11 7.38 9.25 30.06
N ILE A 12 8.68 9.33 30.22
CA ILE A 12 9.66 8.43 29.60
C ILE A 12 9.81 7.22 30.51
N SER A 13 9.65 6.02 29.93
CA SER A 13 9.89 4.74 30.62
C SER A 13 10.94 3.94 29.88
N THR A 14 11.85 3.33 30.63
CA THR A 14 12.88 2.44 30.08
C THR A 14 12.49 1.01 30.34
N LEU A 15 12.45 0.20 29.28
CA LEU A 15 12.18 -1.24 29.33
C LEU A 15 13.44 -2.01 28.90
N LEU A 16 13.82 -2.99 29.69
CA LEU A 16 14.87 -3.94 29.31
C LEU A 16 14.24 -5.13 28.61
N THR A 17 14.67 -5.39 27.38
CA THR A 17 14.16 -6.52 26.57
C THR A 17 15.29 -7.19 25.80
N ARG A 18 15.13 -8.48 25.49
CA ARG A 18 16.08 -9.22 24.65
C ARG A 18 15.88 -8.94 23.17
N TYR A 19 14.64 -8.77 22.71
CA TYR A 19 14.31 -8.50 21.31
C TYR A 19 13.27 -7.40 21.18
N VAL A 20 13.31 -6.69 20.05
CA VAL A 20 12.35 -5.65 19.68
C VAL A 20 11.75 -5.97 18.31
N ILE A 21 10.42 -5.91 18.20
CA ILE A 21 9.72 -5.89 16.91
C ILE A 21 9.34 -4.44 16.60
N GLY A 22 9.96 -3.88 15.54
CA GLY A 22 9.64 -2.54 15.03
C GLY A 22 8.41 -2.59 14.16
N ALA A 23 7.26 -2.18 14.69
CA ALA A 23 5.98 -2.11 14.00
C ALA A 23 5.37 -0.70 14.10
N ASP A 24 6.22 0.32 14.04
CA ASP A 24 5.94 1.72 14.29
C ASP A 24 5.66 2.53 13.00
N GLY A 25 5.22 1.83 11.95
CA GLY A 25 4.69 2.42 10.72
C GLY A 25 5.75 2.89 9.72
N ALA A 26 5.32 3.53 8.64
CA ALA A 26 6.15 3.89 7.49
C ALA A 26 7.31 4.85 7.81
N LYS A 27 7.17 5.68 8.86
CA LYS A 27 8.25 6.56 9.36
C LYS A 27 8.99 5.95 10.55
N SER A 28 9.07 4.63 10.61
CA SER A 28 9.63 3.86 11.72
C SER A 28 10.92 4.45 12.29
N ASN A 29 10.90 4.81 13.56
CA ASN A 29 12.10 5.19 14.31
C ASN A 29 12.98 3.97 14.58
N VAL A 30 12.36 2.81 14.84
CA VAL A 30 13.09 1.56 15.02
C VAL A 30 13.89 1.24 13.76
N ALA A 31 13.25 1.24 12.58
CA ALA A 31 13.94 0.97 11.32
C ALA A 31 15.11 1.93 11.06
N ARG A 32 14.86 3.23 11.18
CA ARG A 32 15.90 4.27 10.90
C ARG A 32 17.11 4.19 11.79
N ASN A 33 16.91 3.78 13.05
CA ASN A 33 18.01 3.72 14.02
C ASN A 33 18.75 2.38 14.03
N THR A 34 18.16 1.31 13.48
CA THR A 34 18.71 -0.04 13.63
C THR A 34 18.96 -0.79 12.32
N ILE A 35 18.30 -0.41 11.23
CA ILE A 35 18.43 -1.09 9.94
C ILE A 35 19.14 -0.17 8.94
N LYS A 36 20.24 -0.68 8.38
CA LYS A 36 21.01 0.04 7.37
C LYS A 36 20.12 0.38 6.18
N ASP A 37 20.21 1.63 5.70
CA ASP A 37 19.51 2.14 4.53
C ASP A 37 17.97 2.17 4.62
N ALA A 38 17.37 1.96 5.79
CA ALA A 38 15.92 2.00 5.97
C ALA A 38 15.30 3.36 5.59
N HIS A 39 16.07 4.45 5.70
CA HIS A 39 15.62 5.80 5.31
C HIS A 39 15.49 6.00 3.79
N LYS A 40 16.03 5.10 2.97
CA LYS A 40 16.01 5.17 1.50
C LYS A 40 14.77 4.52 0.87
N ILE A 41 13.86 4.00 1.68
CA ILE A 41 12.64 3.37 1.17
C ILE A 41 11.79 4.38 0.39
N PRO A 42 11.39 4.09 -0.87
CA PRO A 42 10.51 4.96 -1.63
C PRO A 42 9.08 4.87 -1.07
N TYR A 43 8.38 5.99 -1.04
CA TYR A 43 6.97 6.04 -0.66
C TYR A 43 6.19 7.13 -1.40
N VAL A 44 4.89 6.97 -1.47
CA VAL A 44 3.95 8.04 -1.78
C VAL A 44 3.43 8.64 -0.48
N ILE A 45 3.12 9.93 -0.50
CA ILE A 45 2.37 10.56 0.57
C ILE A 45 0.90 10.48 0.21
N ALA A 46 0.13 9.79 1.03
CA ALA A 46 -1.32 9.77 0.97
C ALA A 46 -1.88 10.93 1.81
N TYR A 47 -2.92 11.58 1.31
CA TYR A 47 -3.73 12.53 2.06
C TYR A 47 -5.20 12.30 1.75
N HIS A 48 -6.02 12.28 2.78
CA HIS A 48 -7.45 12.13 2.63
C HIS A 48 -8.25 12.95 3.64
N GLU A 49 -9.49 13.17 3.29
CA GLU A 49 -10.49 13.76 4.16
C GLU A 49 -11.59 12.72 4.40
N ILE A 50 -11.91 12.48 5.67
CA ILE A 50 -13.11 11.76 6.06
C ILE A 50 -14.22 12.78 6.12
N ILE A 51 -15.27 12.56 5.34
CA ILE A 51 -16.41 13.45 5.21
C ILE A 51 -17.70 12.77 5.64
N GLU A 52 -18.71 13.54 6.01
CA GLU A 52 -20.08 13.03 6.13
C GLU A 52 -20.54 12.57 4.75
N ALA A 53 -20.96 11.31 4.63
CA ALA A 53 -21.41 10.77 3.36
C ALA A 53 -22.81 11.29 3.04
N PRO A 54 -23.06 11.80 1.81
CA PRO A 54 -24.42 12.10 1.39
C PRO A 54 -25.20 10.81 1.15
N ARG A 55 -26.50 10.94 0.90
CA ARG A 55 -27.25 9.89 0.22
C ARG A 55 -26.71 9.74 -1.21
N GLU A 56 -27.11 8.65 -1.88
CA GLU A 56 -26.77 8.45 -3.29
C GLU A 56 -27.08 9.69 -4.14
N THR A 57 -26.13 10.06 -5.00
CA THR A 57 -26.27 11.13 -6.01
C THR A 57 -25.91 10.57 -7.38
N SER A 58 -25.93 11.39 -8.45
CA SER A 58 -25.49 10.98 -9.78
C SER A 58 -24.02 10.57 -9.82
N GLU A 59 -23.17 11.21 -9.01
CA GLU A 59 -21.72 11.00 -8.97
C GLU A 59 -21.28 10.06 -7.86
N TYR A 60 -21.99 10.04 -6.72
CA TYR A 60 -21.62 9.26 -5.54
C TYR A 60 -22.61 8.11 -5.30
N ASN A 61 -22.08 6.89 -5.20
CA ASN A 61 -22.83 5.70 -4.83
C ASN A 61 -22.25 5.13 -3.51
N PRO A 62 -23.07 5.00 -2.44
CA PRO A 62 -22.62 4.53 -1.12
C PRO A 62 -22.14 3.06 -1.09
N ASP A 63 -22.49 2.28 -2.12
CA ASP A 63 -22.11 0.86 -2.23
C ASP A 63 -20.95 0.61 -3.21
N ARG A 64 -20.32 1.69 -3.73
CA ARG A 64 -19.24 1.60 -4.72
C ARG A 64 -17.96 2.28 -4.24
N CYS A 65 -16.85 1.55 -4.22
CA CYS A 65 -15.52 2.10 -4.02
C CYS A 65 -14.92 2.54 -5.36
N ASP A 66 -14.68 3.84 -5.52
CA ASP A 66 -14.11 4.41 -6.72
C ASP A 66 -12.60 4.63 -6.58
N VAL A 67 -11.83 4.12 -7.54
CA VAL A 67 -10.40 4.39 -7.72
C VAL A 67 -10.24 5.24 -8.98
N ILE A 68 -9.67 6.43 -8.82
CA ILE A 68 -9.62 7.45 -9.86
C ILE A 68 -8.19 7.60 -10.39
N TYR A 69 -7.97 7.20 -11.64
CA TYR A 69 -6.72 7.36 -12.37
C TYR A 69 -6.78 8.64 -13.21
N ASN A 70 -6.42 9.77 -12.61
CA ASN A 70 -6.42 11.10 -13.24
C ASN A 70 -5.11 11.82 -12.86
N GLY A 71 -4.33 12.22 -13.87
CA GLY A 71 -3.03 12.87 -13.67
C GLY A 71 -3.11 14.22 -12.98
N ASP A 72 -4.21 14.95 -13.11
CA ASP A 72 -4.44 16.23 -12.44
C ASP A 72 -4.68 16.06 -10.92
N ILE A 73 -5.19 14.89 -10.53
CA ILE A 73 -5.40 14.51 -9.11
C ILE A 73 -4.16 13.82 -8.57
N SER A 74 -3.67 12.78 -9.25
CA SER A 74 -2.51 12.01 -8.86
C SER A 74 -1.66 11.63 -10.08
N PRO A 75 -0.52 12.29 -10.32
CA PRO A 75 0.29 12.05 -11.51
C PRO A 75 1.01 10.70 -11.53
N ASP A 76 1.23 10.06 -10.39
CA ASP A 76 2.05 8.86 -10.24
C ASP A 76 1.45 7.78 -9.34
N PHE A 77 0.21 8.01 -8.85
CA PHE A 77 -0.55 7.05 -8.07
C PHE A 77 -2.04 7.09 -8.47
N TYR A 78 -2.97 7.22 -7.51
CA TYR A 78 -4.40 7.35 -7.77
C TYR A 78 -5.11 8.17 -6.70
N GLY A 79 -6.33 8.63 -7.02
CA GLY A 79 -7.30 9.16 -6.07
C GLY A 79 -8.35 8.12 -5.73
N TRP A 80 -9.09 8.31 -4.63
CA TRP A 80 -10.14 7.40 -4.22
C TRP A 80 -11.33 8.10 -3.58
N VAL A 81 -12.50 7.48 -3.73
CA VAL A 81 -13.72 7.75 -2.98
C VAL A 81 -14.22 6.44 -2.41
N PHE A 82 -14.05 6.24 -1.10
CA PHE A 82 -14.39 5.00 -0.42
C PHE A 82 -15.48 5.23 0.62
N PRO A 83 -16.72 4.77 0.38
CA PRO A 83 -17.81 4.84 1.34
C PRO A 83 -17.56 3.98 2.58
N HIS A 84 -18.02 4.48 3.73
CA HIS A 84 -17.98 3.81 5.02
C HIS A 84 -19.29 4.07 5.79
N GLY A 85 -20.42 3.73 5.20
CA GLY A 85 -21.76 3.96 5.74
C GLY A 85 -22.09 5.46 5.84
N LYS A 86 -22.08 6.03 7.06
CA LYS A 86 -22.38 7.45 7.28
C LYS A 86 -21.24 8.41 6.92
N SER A 87 -20.10 7.90 6.54
CA SER A 87 -18.93 8.68 6.15
C SER A 87 -18.31 8.15 4.86
N ALA A 88 -17.48 8.96 4.22
CA ALA A 88 -16.65 8.53 3.10
C ALA A 88 -15.22 9.05 3.25
N SER A 89 -14.26 8.26 2.80
CA SER A 89 -12.86 8.67 2.66
C SER A 89 -12.64 9.16 1.24
N VAL A 90 -12.25 10.41 1.09
CA VAL A 90 -11.89 11.00 -0.21
C VAL A 90 -10.44 11.44 -0.13
N GLY A 91 -9.60 10.92 -1.00
CA GLY A 91 -8.17 11.20 -0.92
C GLY A 91 -7.39 10.86 -2.17
N MET A 92 -6.10 11.11 -2.11
CA MET A 92 -5.15 10.77 -3.16
C MET A 92 -3.76 10.49 -2.58
N GLY A 93 -2.92 9.84 -3.37
CA GLY A 93 -1.52 9.62 -3.04
C GLY A 93 -0.61 10.14 -4.16
N THR A 94 0.61 10.56 -3.81
CA THR A 94 1.66 10.88 -4.78
C THR A 94 3.05 10.83 -4.15
N GLY A 95 4.06 10.41 -4.93
CA GLY A 95 5.48 10.53 -4.56
C GLY A 95 6.10 11.86 -4.99
N LEU A 96 5.37 12.72 -5.70
CA LEU A 96 5.88 13.98 -6.21
C LEU A 96 5.67 15.13 -5.22
N ASN A 97 6.76 15.73 -4.76
CA ASN A 97 6.73 16.86 -3.82
C ASN A 97 6.10 18.15 -4.40
N SER A 98 5.97 18.24 -5.72
CA SER A 98 5.36 19.39 -6.44
C SER A 98 3.84 19.41 -6.35
N VAL A 99 3.19 18.32 -5.94
CA VAL A 99 1.73 18.22 -5.92
C VAL A 99 1.18 18.76 -4.59
N ASN A 100 0.23 19.68 -4.69
CA ASN A 100 -0.51 20.14 -3.52
C ASN A 100 -1.64 19.16 -3.17
N LEU A 101 -1.38 18.28 -2.20
CA LEU A 101 -2.29 17.22 -1.79
C LEU A 101 -3.69 17.72 -1.41
N LYS A 102 -3.78 18.84 -0.67
CA LYS A 102 -5.06 19.43 -0.25
C LYS A 102 -5.87 19.94 -1.46
N LYS A 103 -5.19 20.63 -2.40
CA LYS A 103 -5.83 21.14 -3.61
C LYS A 103 -6.31 19.99 -4.50
N ALA A 104 -5.50 18.95 -4.69
CA ALA A 104 -5.86 17.77 -5.46
C ALA A 104 -7.05 17.02 -4.84
N THR A 105 -7.06 16.81 -3.51
CA THR A 105 -8.21 16.20 -2.81
C THR A 105 -9.47 17.07 -2.90
N SER A 106 -9.36 18.39 -2.83
CA SER A 106 -10.48 19.30 -3.02
C SER A 106 -11.05 19.21 -4.45
N ALA A 107 -10.19 19.15 -5.47
CA ALA A 107 -10.62 18.95 -6.87
C ALA A 107 -11.33 17.59 -7.04
N LEU A 108 -10.80 16.53 -6.43
CA LEU A 108 -11.44 15.21 -6.43
C LEU A 108 -12.82 15.24 -5.76
N ARG A 109 -12.98 15.94 -4.63
CA ARG A 109 -14.28 16.12 -3.99
C ARG A 109 -15.27 16.80 -4.90
N THR A 110 -14.85 17.84 -5.62
CA THR A 110 -15.72 18.54 -6.59
C THR A 110 -16.12 17.62 -7.74
N GLN A 111 -15.17 16.84 -8.30
CA GLN A 111 -15.49 15.87 -9.36
C GLN A 111 -16.47 14.78 -8.92
N ALA A 112 -16.41 14.39 -7.65
CA ALA A 112 -17.28 13.37 -7.08
C ALA A 112 -18.60 13.93 -6.49
N GLY A 113 -18.89 15.24 -6.68
CA GLY A 113 -20.09 15.89 -6.12
C GLY A 113 -20.11 15.97 -4.60
N LEU A 114 -18.93 15.94 -3.96
CA LEU A 114 -18.76 15.87 -2.50
C LEU A 114 -18.17 17.16 -1.90
N ASP A 115 -18.11 18.23 -2.65
CA ASP A 115 -17.53 19.53 -2.25
C ASP A 115 -18.29 20.19 -1.09
N LYS A 116 -19.60 19.99 -1.02
CA LYS A 116 -20.50 20.54 0.03
C LYS A 116 -20.58 19.69 1.30
N CYS A 117 -19.99 18.48 1.30
CA CYS A 117 -20.05 17.60 2.47
C CYS A 117 -19.13 18.09 3.58
N SER A 118 -19.60 18.02 4.84
CA SER A 118 -18.79 18.40 6.00
C SER A 118 -17.58 17.51 6.17
N THR A 119 -16.42 18.09 6.44
CA THR A 119 -15.22 17.32 6.76
C THR A 119 -15.18 16.98 8.24
N ILE A 120 -15.14 15.69 8.56
CA ILE A 120 -15.04 15.17 9.95
C ILE A 120 -13.60 15.24 10.42
N ARG A 121 -12.64 14.78 9.58
CA ARG A 121 -11.20 14.81 9.90
C ARG A 121 -10.34 14.76 8.64
N LYS A 122 -9.08 15.17 8.79
CA LYS A 122 -8.06 15.18 7.72
C LYS A 122 -6.86 14.38 8.20
N GLU A 123 -6.38 13.49 7.35
CA GLU A 123 -5.26 12.61 7.69
C GLU A 123 -4.28 12.53 6.53
N GLY A 124 -3.02 12.24 6.85
CA GLY A 124 -2.00 12.00 5.86
C GLY A 124 -0.90 11.11 6.41
N ALA A 125 -0.45 10.17 5.59
CA ALA A 125 0.61 9.26 5.96
C ALA A 125 1.43 8.84 4.73
N PRO A 126 2.72 8.54 4.89
CA PRO A 126 3.48 7.88 3.84
C PRO A 126 3.05 6.42 3.69
N ILE A 127 3.02 5.96 2.44
CA ILE A 127 2.78 4.57 2.06
C ILE A 127 4.07 4.07 1.41
N PRO A 128 4.81 3.12 2.00
CA PRO A 128 6.01 2.58 1.40
C PRO A 128 5.67 1.77 0.15
N LEU A 129 6.50 1.89 -0.89
CA LEU A 129 6.25 1.25 -2.19
C LEU A 129 7.06 -0.02 -2.41
N LYS A 130 7.94 -0.38 -1.49
CA LYS A 130 8.85 -1.51 -1.67
C LYS A 130 9.27 -2.08 -0.31
N PRO A 131 9.26 -3.42 -0.13
CA PRO A 131 9.85 -4.05 1.05
C PRO A 131 11.35 -3.73 1.17
N LEU A 132 11.80 -3.49 2.40
CA LEU A 132 13.22 -3.32 2.70
C LEU A 132 14.02 -4.57 2.34
N GLU A 133 15.29 -4.37 1.95
CA GLU A 133 16.23 -5.47 1.67
C GLU A 133 16.58 -6.27 2.94
N ARG A 134 16.56 -5.62 4.10
CA ARG A 134 16.79 -6.22 5.41
C ARG A 134 15.71 -5.78 6.37
N TRP A 135 15.19 -6.73 7.15
CA TRP A 135 14.17 -6.49 8.17
C TRP A 135 14.71 -6.67 9.59
N ASP A 136 15.94 -7.10 9.72
CA ASP A 136 16.60 -7.33 11.00
C ASP A 136 17.99 -6.69 11.03
N ASN A 137 18.49 -6.38 12.23
CA ASN A 137 19.81 -5.85 12.42
C ASN A 137 20.88 -6.95 12.65
N GLY A 138 20.49 -8.23 12.60
CA GLY A 138 21.36 -9.38 12.85
C GLY A 138 21.60 -9.67 14.34
N ASP A 139 21.07 -8.86 15.26
CA ASP A 139 21.29 -8.97 16.69
C ASP A 139 19.96 -9.14 17.45
N ASN A 140 19.16 -8.11 17.59
CA ASN A 140 18.03 -8.09 18.52
C ASN A 140 16.80 -7.33 18.03
N VAL A 141 16.78 -6.83 16.78
CA VAL A 141 15.66 -6.09 16.20
C VAL A 141 15.18 -6.75 14.92
N VAL A 142 13.85 -6.85 14.77
CA VAL A 142 13.19 -7.25 13.51
C VAL A 142 12.02 -6.30 13.22
N LEU A 143 11.77 -6.01 11.96
CA LEU A 143 10.70 -5.13 11.51
C LEU A 143 9.46 -5.91 11.05
N ALA A 144 8.29 -5.25 11.13
CA ALA A 144 7.01 -5.74 10.64
C ALA A 144 6.15 -4.62 10.06
N GLY A 145 5.21 -4.96 9.18
CA GLY A 145 4.27 -4.01 8.60
C GLY A 145 4.96 -2.92 7.78
N ASP A 146 4.41 -1.71 7.80
CA ASP A 146 4.94 -0.57 7.04
C ASP A 146 6.37 -0.21 7.42
N ALA A 147 6.80 -0.50 8.66
CA ALA A 147 8.19 -0.33 9.08
C ALA A 147 9.15 -1.21 8.25
N ALA A 148 8.69 -2.36 7.78
CA ALA A 148 9.42 -3.25 6.87
C ALA A 148 9.12 -2.96 5.38
N GLY A 149 8.25 -2.01 5.09
CA GLY A 149 7.87 -1.61 3.74
C GLY A 149 6.87 -2.55 3.05
N VAL A 150 6.08 -3.31 3.79
CA VAL A 150 5.21 -4.35 3.23
C VAL A 150 3.80 -3.84 2.89
N VAL A 151 3.74 -2.86 2.03
CA VAL A 151 2.50 -2.38 1.40
C VAL A 151 2.50 -2.75 -0.07
N ALA A 152 1.38 -3.23 -0.60
CA ALA A 152 1.25 -3.60 -2.01
C ALA A 152 1.41 -2.36 -2.92
N PRO A 153 2.38 -2.33 -3.85
CA PRO A 153 2.80 -1.10 -4.52
C PRO A 153 1.69 -0.37 -5.28
N SER A 154 0.90 -1.09 -6.06
CA SER A 154 -0.10 -0.48 -6.94
C SER A 154 -1.42 -0.16 -6.25
N SER A 155 -1.74 -0.85 -5.14
CA SER A 155 -3.02 -0.70 -4.45
C SER A 155 -2.93 0.05 -3.12
N GLY A 156 -1.72 0.22 -2.56
CA GLY A 156 -1.57 0.79 -1.21
C GLY A 156 -2.13 -0.09 -0.10
N GLU A 157 -2.49 -1.36 -0.38
CA GLU A 157 -3.02 -2.29 0.62
C GLU A 157 -1.90 -2.79 1.53
N GLY A 158 -1.98 -2.47 2.81
CA GLY A 158 -0.97 -2.82 3.81
C GLY A 158 -1.48 -3.69 4.95
N ILE A 159 -2.79 -3.67 5.26
CA ILE A 159 -3.34 -4.29 6.47
C ILE A 159 -3.04 -5.79 6.54
N TYR A 160 -3.41 -6.53 5.50
CA TYR A 160 -3.13 -7.97 5.45
C TYR A 160 -1.63 -8.27 5.56
N TYR A 161 -0.81 -7.55 4.81
CA TYR A 161 0.64 -7.77 4.80
C TYR A 161 1.30 -7.38 6.11
N ALA A 162 0.79 -6.36 6.81
CA ALA A 162 1.25 -6.01 8.15
C ALA A 162 0.94 -7.12 9.17
N MET A 163 -0.26 -7.71 9.12
CA MET A 163 -0.65 -8.82 9.99
C MET A 163 0.23 -10.06 9.76
N ILE A 164 0.43 -10.46 8.50
CA ILE A 164 1.29 -11.60 8.17
C ILE A 164 2.77 -11.31 8.49
N GLY A 165 3.25 -10.11 8.19
CA GLY A 165 4.60 -9.67 8.55
C GLY A 165 4.82 -9.69 10.06
N GLY A 166 3.82 -9.23 10.84
CA GLY A 166 3.83 -9.30 12.30
C GLY A 166 3.91 -10.73 12.83
N LYS A 167 3.11 -11.64 12.24
CA LYS A 167 3.19 -13.07 12.56
C LYS A 167 4.59 -13.63 12.31
N TYR A 168 5.18 -13.41 11.15
CA TYR A 168 6.52 -13.91 10.84
C TYR A 168 7.61 -13.28 11.70
N ALA A 169 7.46 -12.03 12.12
CA ALA A 169 8.39 -11.39 13.06
C ALA A 169 8.29 -12.05 14.45
N ALA A 170 7.08 -12.33 14.93
CA ALA A 170 6.86 -13.02 16.19
C ALA A 170 7.43 -14.45 16.17
N ASP A 171 7.12 -15.24 15.12
CA ASP A 171 7.65 -16.60 14.93
C ASP A 171 9.19 -16.61 14.89
N ALA A 172 9.81 -15.58 14.30
CA ALA A 172 11.26 -15.44 14.24
C ALA A 172 11.87 -15.13 15.62
N VAL A 173 11.26 -14.21 16.36
CA VAL A 173 11.69 -13.87 17.73
C VAL A 173 11.53 -15.07 18.67
N GLU A 174 10.41 -15.79 18.59
CA GLU A 174 10.20 -17.03 19.37
C GLU A 174 11.33 -18.02 19.14
N LYS A 175 11.69 -18.27 17.87
CA LYS A 175 12.82 -19.16 17.54
C LYS A 175 14.16 -18.66 18.08
N CYS A 176 14.39 -17.36 18.11
CA CYS A 176 15.58 -16.79 18.72
C CYS A 176 15.61 -17.07 20.24
N LEU A 177 14.45 -16.89 20.89
CA LEU A 177 14.32 -17.12 22.32
C LEU A 177 14.54 -18.59 22.72
N LEU A 178 14.00 -19.52 21.93
CA LEU A 178 14.10 -20.95 22.18
C LEU A 178 15.52 -21.52 21.91
N ASN A 179 16.21 -20.97 20.90
CA ASN A 179 17.48 -21.54 20.44
C ASN A 179 18.71 -20.69 20.84
N GLY A 180 18.51 -19.52 21.43
CA GLY A 180 19.60 -18.64 21.85
C GLY A 180 20.38 -17.97 20.72
N HIS A 181 19.85 -17.94 19.47
CA HIS A 181 20.57 -17.42 18.31
C HIS A 181 19.77 -16.37 17.53
N SER A 182 20.29 -15.17 17.40
CA SER A 182 19.68 -14.05 16.65
C SER A 182 19.54 -14.29 15.12
N LYS A 183 20.29 -15.25 14.57
CA LYS A 183 20.20 -15.60 13.13
C LYS A 183 18.79 -15.93 12.64
N TYR A 184 17.91 -16.36 13.53
CA TYR A 184 16.52 -16.68 13.18
C TYR A 184 15.67 -15.45 12.88
N LEU A 185 16.09 -14.23 13.24
CA LEU A 185 15.39 -13.00 12.88
C LEU A 185 15.22 -12.85 11.36
N THR A 186 16.20 -13.33 10.56
CA THR A 186 16.12 -13.32 9.08
C THR A 186 14.94 -14.09 8.52
N LEU A 187 14.36 -15.02 9.32
CA LEU A 187 13.21 -15.83 8.90
C LEU A 187 11.98 -15.00 8.62
N ALA A 188 11.78 -13.87 9.31
CA ALA A 188 10.64 -12.99 9.11
C ALA A 188 10.53 -12.56 7.65
N ARG A 189 11.57 -11.91 7.12
CA ARG A 189 11.62 -11.50 5.72
C ARG A 189 11.62 -12.69 4.75
N ARG A 190 12.41 -13.73 5.05
CA ARG A 190 12.53 -14.90 4.17
C ARG A 190 11.17 -15.57 3.94
N ASN A 191 10.40 -15.80 4.99
CA ASN A 191 9.10 -16.45 4.90
C ASN A 191 8.08 -15.55 4.18
N PHE A 192 8.03 -14.27 4.51
CA PHE A 192 7.19 -13.31 3.82
C PHE A 192 7.49 -13.26 2.32
N MET A 193 8.76 -13.12 1.94
CA MET A 193 9.15 -13.03 0.53
C MET A 193 8.96 -14.35 -0.23
N LYS A 194 9.04 -15.49 0.44
CA LYS A 194 8.73 -16.79 -0.16
C LYS A 194 7.27 -16.85 -0.66
N GLU A 195 6.35 -16.26 0.07
CA GLU A 195 4.92 -16.28 -0.27
C GLU A 195 4.49 -15.12 -1.17
N HIS A 196 5.01 -13.92 -0.92
CA HIS A 196 4.45 -12.70 -1.50
C HIS A 196 5.36 -11.99 -2.52
N LYS A 197 6.63 -12.41 -2.70
CA LYS A 197 7.57 -11.75 -3.63
C LYS A 197 7.00 -11.59 -5.02
N ALA A 198 6.40 -12.64 -5.58
CA ALA A 198 5.86 -12.63 -6.93
C ALA A 198 4.70 -11.62 -7.09
N VAL A 199 3.81 -11.53 -6.09
CA VAL A 199 2.72 -10.55 -6.07
C VAL A 199 3.28 -9.13 -6.05
N PHE A 200 4.23 -8.84 -5.16
CA PHE A 200 4.86 -7.52 -5.06
C PHE A 200 5.61 -7.13 -6.34
N GLN A 201 6.28 -8.07 -7.00
CA GLN A 201 6.95 -7.83 -8.28
C GLN A 201 5.96 -7.49 -9.40
N VAL A 202 4.87 -8.24 -9.52
CA VAL A 202 3.83 -7.99 -10.52
C VAL A 202 3.16 -6.63 -10.28
N LEU A 203 2.73 -6.35 -9.04
CA LEU A 203 2.09 -5.08 -8.72
C LEU A 203 3.02 -3.88 -8.91
N GLY A 204 4.30 -4.00 -8.54
CA GLY A 204 5.30 -2.96 -8.79
C GLY A 204 5.56 -2.74 -10.29
N ALA A 205 5.60 -3.81 -11.09
CA ALA A 205 5.73 -3.71 -12.54
C ALA A 205 4.49 -3.03 -13.17
N MET A 206 3.29 -3.37 -12.72
CA MET A 206 2.05 -2.72 -13.18
C MET A 206 2.03 -1.23 -12.85
N GLN A 207 2.37 -0.84 -11.63
CA GLN A 207 2.48 0.56 -11.24
C GLN A 207 3.45 1.31 -12.14
N ASN A 208 4.65 0.76 -12.34
CA ASN A 208 5.67 1.36 -13.19
C ASN A 208 5.26 1.44 -14.68
N ALA A 209 4.47 0.49 -15.17
CA ALA A 209 4.02 0.46 -16.56
C ALA A 209 2.89 1.45 -16.83
N TYR A 210 1.90 1.53 -15.92
CA TYR A 210 0.63 2.20 -16.22
C TYR A 210 0.45 3.57 -15.56
N TYR A 211 1.11 3.87 -14.41
CA TYR A 211 0.82 5.11 -13.68
C TYR A 211 1.61 6.34 -14.17
N ARG A 212 2.38 6.23 -15.25
CA ARG A 212 3.31 7.28 -15.72
C ARG A 212 2.70 8.37 -16.59
N SER A 213 1.56 8.13 -17.23
CA SER A 213 0.89 9.09 -18.10
C SER A 213 -0.61 8.81 -18.21
N ASP A 214 -1.40 9.80 -18.57
CA ASP A 214 -2.85 9.65 -18.71
C ASP A 214 -3.23 8.64 -19.79
N ASP A 215 -2.53 8.62 -20.94
CA ASP A 215 -2.72 7.58 -21.97
C ASP A 215 -2.52 6.17 -21.41
N ARG A 216 -1.49 5.96 -20.58
CA ARG A 216 -1.25 4.64 -19.97
C ARG A 216 -2.28 4.29 -18.90
N ARG A 217 -2.72 5.27 -18.11
CA ARG A 217 -3.79 5.06 -17.12
C ARG A 217 -5.10 4.68 -17.82
N GLU A 218 -5.45 5.37 -18.92
CA GLU A 218 -6.64 5.05 -19.70
C GLU A 218 -6.59 3.65 -20.30
N ARG A 219 -5.41 3.22 -20.79
CA ARG A 219 -5.20 1.85 -21.25
C ARG A 219 -5.35 0.83 -20.11
N PHE A 220 -4.89 1.17 -18.91
CA PHE A 220 -5.07 0.32 -17.74
C PHE A 220 -6.56 0.18 -17.36
N VAL A 221 -7.30 1.28 -17.33
CA VAL A 221 -8.74 1.27 -17.07
C VAL A 221 -9.49 0.49 -18.15
N THR A 222 -9.11 0.67 -19.41
CA THR A 222 -9.68 -0.12 -20.53
C THR A 222 -9.39 -1.62 -20.37
N LEU A 223 -8.18 -2.00 -19.94
CA LEU A 223 -7.84 -3.38 -19.65
C LEU A 223 -8.69 -3.95 -18.51
N CYS A 224 -9.02 -3.15 -17.49
CA CYS A 224 -9.88 -3.56 -16.37
C CYS A 224 -11.35 -3.80 -16.77
N LYS A 225 -11.79 -3.41 -17.97
CA LYS A 225 -13.12 -3.77 -18.51
C LYS A 225 -13.21 -5.25 -18.91
N ASP A 226 -12.07 -5.92 -19.12
CA ASP A 226 -12.04 -7.33 -19.53
C ASP A 226 -12.42 -8.23 -18.35
N ILE A 227 -13.42 -9.11 -18.57
CA ILE A 227 -13.96 -9.99 -17.52
C ILE A 227 -12.94 -11.01 -16.99
N ASP A 228 -11.99 -11.47 -17.82
CA ASP A 228 -10.95 -12.37 -17.38
C ASP A 228 -9.93 -11.63 -16.50
N VAL A 229 -9.62 -10.38 -16.85
CA VAL A 229 -8.77 -9.49 -16.01
C VAL A 229 -9.42 -9.25 -14.66
N GLN A 230 -10.71 -8.87 -14.64
CA GLN A 230 -11.47 -8.66 -13.40
C GLN A 230 -11.44 -9.88 -12.50
N ARG A 231 -11.75 -11.05 -13.07
CA ARG A 231 -11.82 -12.31 -12.34
C ARG A 231 -10.47 -12.72 -11.75
N ILE A 232 -9.40 -12.69 -12.55
CA ILE A 232 -8.06 -13.05 -12.08
C ILE A 232 -7.57 -12.05 -11.06
N THR A 233 -7.83 -10.75 -11.25
CA THR A 233 -7.48 -9.71 -10.28
C THR A 233 -8.20 -9.93 -8.96
N PHE A 234 -9.51 -10.18 -9.00
CA PHE A 234 -10.31 -10.45 -7.81
C PHE A 234 -9.83 -11.70 -7.07
N GLU A 235 -9.65 -12.82 -7.77
CA GLU A 235 -9.14 -14.07 -7.18
C GLU A 235 -7.75 -13.86 -6.55
N SER A 236 -6.84 -13.17 -7.26
CA SER A 236 -5.49 -12.90 -6.76
C SER A 236 -5.51 -11.96 -5.55
N TYR A 237 -6.39 -10.95 -5.56
CA TYR A 237 -6.57 -10.01 -4.46
C TYR A 237 -7.15 -10.71 -3.23
N MET A 238 -8.19 -11.52 -3.39
CA MET A 238 -8.82 -12.25 -2.28
C MET A 238 -7.89 -13.29 -1.65
N HIS A 239 -7.14 -14.02 -2.47
CA HIS A 239 -6.24 -15.07 -1.98
C HIS A 239 -4.82 -14.58 -1.69
N LYS A 240 -4.50 -13.30 -1.98
CA LYS A 240 -3.17 -12.69 -1.82
C LYS A 240 -2.03 -13.49 -2.49
N LYS A 241 -2.38 -14.19 -3.57
CA LYS A 241 -1.47 -15.02 -4.37
C LYS A 241 -1.80 -14.83 -5.85
N LEU A 242 -0.79 -14.95 -6.71
CA LEU A 242 -1.06 -14.98 -8.15
C LEU A 242 -1.91 -16.21 -8.48
N SER A 243 -3.10 -15.98 -9.03
CA SER A 243 -3.96 -17.08 -9.48
C SER A 243 -3.25 -17.86 -10.59
N ARG A 244 -3.15 -19.18 -10.45
CA ARG A 244 -2.59 -20.07 -11.46
C ARG A 244 -3.68 -20.89 -12.17
N SER A 245 -4.93 -20.65 -11.81
CA SER A 245 -6.07 -21.51 -12.20
C SER A 245 -6.42 -21.46 -13.68
N ARG A 246 -5.91 -20.49 -14.45
CA ARG A 246 -6.30 -20.25 -15.85
C ARG A 246 -5.13 -19.84 -16.73
N PRO A 247 -4.22 -20.75 -17.13
CA PRO A 247 -3.02 -20.41 -17.89
C PRO A 247 -3.32 -19.72 -19.22
N ILE A 248 -4.41 -20.09 -19.90
CA ILE A 248 -4.84 -19.47 -21.17
C ILE A 248 -5.31 -18.02 -20.93
N ALA A 249 -6.04 -17.74 -19.84
CA ALA A 249 -6.46 -16.39 -19.50
C ALA A 249 -5.23 -15.53 -19.14
N HIS A 250 -4.26 -16.06 -18.40
CA HIS A 250 -2.99 -15.35 -18.12
C HIS A 250 -2.23 -15.01 -19.41
N LEU A 251 -2.16 -15.96 -20.35
CA LEU A 251 -1.52 -15.74 -21.64
C LEU A 251 -2.25 -14.65 -22.45
N LYS A 252 -3.58 -14.73 -22.53
CA LYS A 252 -4.41 -13.69 -23.18
C LYS A 252 -4.22 -12.32 -22.54
N ILE A 253 -4.21 -12.24 -21.20
CA ILE A 253 -3.98 -10.99 -20.47
C ILE A 253 -2.57 -10.47 -20.74
N MET A 254 -1.55 -11.31 -20.78
CA MET A 254 -0.19 -10.92 -21.13
C MET A 254 -0.12 -10.31 -22.54
N PHE A 255 -0.74 -10.94 -23.54
CA PHE A 255 -0.80 -10.40 -24.90
C PHE A 255 -1.59 -9.09 -24.98
N LYS A 256 -2.74 -8.99 -24.27
CA LYS A 256 -3.51 -7.75 -24.18
C LYS A 256 -2.68 -6.63 -23.53
N ASN A 257 -1.97 -6.91 -22.43
CA ASN A 257 -1.06 -5.95 -21.79
C ASN A 257 0.01 -5.45 -22.76
N ILE A 258 0.66 -6.35 -23.51
CA ILE A 258 1.67 -5.97 -24.51
C ILE A 258 1.02 -5.11 -25.60
N ALA A 259 -0.12 -5.50 -26.13
CA ALA A 259 -0.84 -4.75 -27.16
C ALA A 259 -1.25 -3.35 -26.69
N HIS A 260 -1.73 -3.22 -25.44
CA HIS A 260 -2.04 -1.93 -24.83
C HIS A 260 -0.77 -1.09 -24.58
N LEU A 261 0.30 -1.66 -24.05
CA LEU A 261 1.55 -0.95 -23.77
C LEU A 261 2.27 -0.48 -25.04
N THR A 262 2.20 -1.26 -26.13
CA THR A 262 2.84 -0.93 -27.42
C THR A 262 1.97 -0.04 -28.31
N GLY A 263 0.74 0.27 -27.92
CA GLY A 263 -0.17 1.10 -28.71
C GLY A 263 -0.83 0.38 -29.89
N MET A 264 -0.72 -0.95 -29.99
CA MET A 264 -1.41 -1.75 -31.01
C MET A 264 -2.94 -1.73 -30.87
N VAL A 265 -3.44 -1.44 -29.66
CA VAL A 265 -4.87 -1.25 -29.37
C VAL A 265 -5.06 0.16 -28.85
N LYS A 266 -6.00 0.92 -29.46
CA LYS A 266 -6.37 2.26 -28.97
C LYS A 266 -7.14 2.15 -27.65
N ALA A 267 -6.93 3.10 -26.75
CA ALA A 267 -7.83 3.31 -25.62
C ALA A 267 -9.18 3.79 -26.15
N THR A 268 -10.27 3.14 -25.76
CA THR A 268 -11.64 3.50 -26.15
C THR A 268 -12.39 4.01 -24.94
#